data_eeb762cc2014a9aeabc34754ebd182d1
#
_entry.id   eeb762cc2014a9aeabc34754ebd182d1
#
_cell.length_a   1.000
_cell.length_b   1.000
_cell.length_c   1.000
_cell.angle_alpha   90.00
_cell.angle_beta   90.00
_cell.angle_gamma   90.00
#
_symmetry.space_group_name_H-M   'P 1'
#
loop_
_entity.id
_entity.type
_entity.pdbx_description
1 polymer ?
#
loop_
_entity_poly.entity_id
_entity_poly.type
_entity_poly.pdbx_seq_one_letter_code
_entity_poly.pdbx_strand_id
1 'polypeptide(L)'
;MVKKVFISYAWTNEEHKNRILNIASSLVEDHGINIILDLWDCLPGQDLNAFMESMVLDQTVDYVLMMSDGKYKNKANNREGGVGTESTIISSEIYKDVSATKFIPVAMDIENGEFTLPQFCKSRRAINMTNEDNDYEGIEEIARWINDQPVYTKPKLGTVPDYNSKSTSIKKYEQKVFLSKTYNLEDNLHDYYKVLETELLELEDEQDEVSDQEILKIKPYIESFRKVFSYILDTEIDSTSYILDIYNRLLKNAENEYSRPLLRLFLYFSYLELVLILISRNNIETLKNIILSEYIFYNRKFSFGVLSSFPRKYQEHPFLRRMDIM
;
A
#
# COMPACT_ATOMS: atom_id res chain seq x y z
N MET A 1 -0.92 -23.61 -6.99
CA MET A 1 -0.01 -24.78 -6.93
C MET A 1 0.83 -24.60 -5.69
N VAL A 2 0.98 -25.64 -4.85
CA VAL A 2 1.79 -25.57 -3.61
C VAL A 2 3.25 -25.41 -4.00
N LYS A 3 3.93 -24.42 -3.45
CA LYS A 3 5.37 -24.15 -3.70
C LYS A 3 6.25 -25.12 -2.92
N LYS A 4 7.27 -25.64 -3.58
CA LYS A 4 8.26 -26.56 -3.02
C LYS A 4 9.55 -25.80 -2.70
N VAL A 5 9.96 -25.81 -1.45
CA VAL A 5 11.04 -24.97 -0.92
C VAL A 5 12.05 -25.80 -0.16
N PHE A 6 13.31 -25.70 -0.53
CA PHE A 6 14.41 -26.34 0.18
C PHE A 6 15.06 -25.38 1.18
N ILE A 7 15.31 -25.84 2.41
CA ILE A 7 16.04 -25.07 3.43
C ILE A 7 17.48 -25.57 3.49
N SER A 8 18.42 -24.69 3.13
CA SER A 8 19.87 -24.87 3.26
C SER A 8 20.38 -24.11 4.48
N TYR A 9 21.03 -24.80 5.41
CA TYR A 9 21.56 -24.23 6.65
C TYR A 9 22.85 -24.94 7.11
N ALA A 10 23.57 -24.33 8.04
CA ALA A 10 24.75 -24.98 8.65
C ALA A 10 24.39 -25.54 10.03
N TRP A 11 24.83 -26.74 10.31
CA TRP A 11 24.74 -27.32 11.65
C TRP A 11 25.70 -26.59 12.60
N THR A 12 25.18 -25.63 13.37
CA THR A 12 25.99 -24.82 14.26
C THR A 12 25.98 -25.37 15.68
N ASN A 13 24.80 -25.50 16.25
CA ASN A 13 24.52 -26.08 17.57
C ASN A 13 23.08 -26.61 17.63
N GLU A 14 22.68 -27.23 18.74
CA GLU A 14 21.30 -27.75 18.92
C GLU A 14 20.25 -26.65 18.97
N GLU A 15 20.56 -25.47 19.52
CA GLU A 15 19.67 -24.33 19.57
C GLU A 15 19.34 -23.83 18.16
N HIS A 16 20.35 -23.59 17.35
CA HIS A 16 20.18 -23.20 15.95
C HIS A 16 19.39 -24.26 15.17
N LYS A 17 19.68 -25.53 15.34
CA LYS A 17 18.93 -26.61 14.72
C LYS A 17 17.45 -26.61 15.10
N ASN A 18 17.14 -26.43 16.40
CA ASN A 18 15.77 -26.36 16.87
C ASN A 18 15.04 -25.11 16.32
N ARG A 19 15.75 -23.99 16.20
CA ARG A 19 15.20 -22.78 15.56
C ARG A 19 14.86 -23.04 14.09
N ILE A 20 15.74 -23.68 13.32
CA ILE A 20 15.47 -24.07 11.93
C ILE A 20 14.24 -24.99 11.83
N LEU A 21 14.14 -25.99 12.73
CA LEU A 21 12.97 -26.88 12.79
C LEU A 21 11.67 -26.13 13.06
N ASN A 22 11.68 -25.18 13.99
CA ASN A 22 10.51 -24.38 14.32
C ASN A 22 10.08 -23.51 13.14
N ILE A 23 11.03 -22.83 12.46
CA ILE A 23 10.78 -22.04 11.27
C ILE A 23 10.18 -22.92 10.16
N ALA A 24 10.79 -24.07 9.90
CA ALA A 24 10.32 -25.00 8.88
C ALA A 24 8.90 -25.52 9.19
N SER A 25 8.64 -25.90 10.45
CA SER A 25 7.31 -26.37 10.89
C SER A 25 6.24 -25.30 10.70
N SER A 26 6.50 -24.06 11.11
CA SER A 26 5.55 -22.95 10.92
C SER A 26 5.28 -22.67 9.44
N LEU A 27 6.31 -22.70 8.57
CA LEU A 27 6.12 -22.54 7.12
C LEU A 27 5.21 -23.63 6.53
N VAL A 28 5.28 -24.86 7.06
CA VAL A 28 4.43 -25.98 6.62
C VAL A 28 3.01 -25.84 7.19
N GLU A 29 2.91 -25.72 8.53
CA GLU A 29 1.64 -25.84 9.26
C GLU A 29 0.77 -24.59 9.11
N ASP A 30 1.38 -23.40 9.25
CA ASP A 30 0.63 -22.14 9.28
C ASP A 30 0.51 -21.51 7.89
N HIS A 31 1.47 -21.77 6.97
CA HIS A 31 1.55 -21.10 5.69
C HIS A 31 1.39 -22.02 4.47
N GLY A 32 1.25 -23.35 4.67
CA GLY A 32 0.94 -24.31 3.60
C GLY A 32 2.04 -24.46 2.53
N ILE A 33 3.31 -24.23 2.90
CA ILE A 33 4.46 -24.34 2.02
C ILE A 33 5.04 -25.76 2.13
N ASN A 34 5.33 -26.39 1.00
CA ASN A 34 5.98 -27.71 0.99
C ASN A 34 7.49 -27.57 1.22
N ILE A 35 7.91 -27.70 2.47
CA ILE A 35 9.32 -27.60 2.88
C ILE A 35 10.04 -28.93 2.73
N ILE A 36 11.23 -28.87 2.16
CA ILE A 36 12.22 -29.96 2.17
C ILE A 36 13.30 -29.57 3.17
N LEU A 37 13.52 -30.43 4.14
CA LEU A 37 14.53 -30.24 5.17
C LEU A 37 15.32 -31.55 5.35
N ASP A 38 16.64 -31.49 5.44
CA ASP A 38 17.49 -32.64 5.59
C ASP A 38 17.10 -33.53 6.78
N LEU A 39 16.67 -32.91 7.89
CA LEU A 39 16.21 -33.62 9.09
C LEU A 39 14.95 -34.48 8.86
N TRP A 40 14.15 -34.16 7.83
CA TRP A 40 12.90 -34.86 7.50
C TRP A 40 13.06 -35.79 6.29
N ASP A 41 13.81 -35.33 5.28
CA ASP A 41 13.77 -35.89 3.95
C ASP A 41 15.05 -36.66 3.58
N CYS A 42 16.18 -36.44 4.29
CA CYS A 42 17.42 -37.24 4.11
C CYS A 42 17.36 -38.49 5.00
N LEU A 43 17.21 -39.63 4.37
CA LEU A 43 17.07 -40.90 5.09
C LEU A 43 18.43 -41.39 5.67
N PRO A 44 18.40 -42.12 6.81
CA PRO A 44 19.59 -42.72 7.35
C PRO A 44 20.31 -43.61 6.32
N GLY A 45 21.59 -43.39 6.12
CA GLY A 45 22.42 -44.09 5.13
C GLY A 45 22.54 -43.38 3.77
N GLN A 46 21.78 -42.32 3.53
CA GLN A 46 22.01 -41.46 2.36
C GLN A 46 23.21 -40.52 2.59
N ASP A 47 23.91 -40.22 1.50
CA ASP A 47 24.92 -39.15 1.51
C ASP A 47 24.25 -37.78 1.60
N LEU A 48 24.47 -37.11 2.72
CA LEU A 48 23.88 -35.80 3.01
C LEU A 48 24.29 -34.73 1.97
N ASN A 49 25.57 -34.75 1.54
CA ASN A 49 26.06 -33.79 0.57
C ASN A 49 25.40 -33.99 -0.80
N ALA A 50 25.33 -35.26 -1.25
CA ALA A 50 24.65 -35.59 -2.50
C ALA A 50 23.16 -35.26 -2.46
N PHE A 51 22.48 -35.45 -1.31
CA PHE A 51 21.10 -35.05 -1.11
C PHE A 51 20.95 -33.54 -1.29
N MET A 52 21.76 -32.74 -0.60
CA MET A 52 21.68 -31.29 -0.63
C MET A 52 21.98 -30.73 -2.03
N GLU A 53 23.01 -31.22 -2.71
CA GLU A 53 23.32 -30.89 -4.11
C GLU A 53 22.14 -31.16 -5.05
N SER A 54 21.51 -32.33 -4.89
CA SER A 54 20.37 -32.72 -5.71
C SER A 54 19.19 -31.77 -5.54
N MET A 55 18.92 -31.26 -4.34
CA MET A 55 17.84 -30.32 -4.05
C MET A 55 18.07 -28.94 -4.67
N VAL A 56 19.32 -28.48 -4.67
CA VAL A 56 19.68 -27.20 -5.34
C VAL A 56 19.48 -27.26 -6.84
N LEU A 57 19.83 -28.40 -7.46
CA LEU A 57 19.74 -28.64 -8.90
C LEU A 57 18.34 -29.04 -9.37
N ASP A 58 17.47 -29.50 -8.47
CA ASP A 58 16.12 -29.94 -8.79
C ASP A 58 15.27 -28.76 -9.30
N GLN A 59 14.80 -28.87 -10.54
CA GLN A 59 13.95 -27.88 -11.16
C GLN A 59 12.51 -27.85 -10.60
N THR A 60 12.11 -28.88 -9.86
CA THR A 60 10.83 -28.93 -9.16
C THR A 60 10.84 -28.16 -7.84
N VAL A 61 12.02 -27.79 -7.34
CA VAL A 61 12.20 -26.91 -6.19
C VAL A 61 12.07 -25.47 -6.65
N ASP A 62 11.00 -24.80 -6.21
CA ASP A 62 10.71 -23.41 -6.59
C ASP A 62 11.70 -22.43 -5.95
N TYR A 63 12.03 -22.63 -4.66
CA TYR A 63 12.91 -21.74 -3.90
C TYR A 63 13.89 -22.50 -3.00
N VAL A 64 15.04 -21.90 -2.76
CA VAL A 64 16.06 -22.33 -1.80
C VAL A 64 16.26 -21.21 -0.77
N LEU A 65 15.89 -21.47 0.48
CA LEU A 65 16.16 -20.57 1.59
C LEU A 65 17.55 -20.83 2.14
N MET A 66 18.43 -19.85 2.03
CA MET A 66 19.81 -19.94 2.58
C MET A 66 19.82 -19.30 3.97
N MET A 67 19.67 -20.14 5.02
CA MET A 67 19.63 -19.68 6.42
C MET A 67 21.07 -19.41 6.88
N SER A 68 21.51 -18.16 6.72
CA SER A 68 22.91 -17.78 6.85
C SER A 68 23.25 -17.23 8.23
N ASP A 69 24.00 -18.00 9.00
CA ASP A 69 24.73 -17.59 10.20
C ASP A 69 26.25 -17.48 9.92
N GLY A 70 27.05 -17.19 10.94
CA GLY A 70 28.52 -17.12 10.83
C GLY A 70 29.15 -18.40 10.32
N LYS A 71 28.64 -19.56 10.74
CA LYS A 71 29.15 -20.85 10.30
C LYS A 71 28.81 -21.19 8.86
N TYR A 72 27.56 -20.88 8.43
CA TYR A 72 27.13 -21.00 7.04
C TYR A 72 27.98 -20.12 6.12
N LYS A 73 28.17 -18.85 6.45
CA LYS A 73 29.00 -17.91 5.70
C LYS A 73 30.44 -18.45 5.54
N ASN A 74 31.04 -18.91 6.63
CA ASN A 74 32.43 -19.40 6.60
C ASN A 74 32.56 -20.68 5.75
N LYS A 75 31.67 -21.67 5.93
CA LYS A 75 31.65 -22.89 5.11
C LYS A 75 31.43 -22.57 3.63
N ALA A 76 30.47 -21.69 3.32
CA ALA A 76 30.17 -21.31 1.97
C ALA A 76 31.32 -20.56 1.28
N ASN A 77 32.01 -19.66 1.99
CA ASN A 77 33.17 -18.93 1.45
C ASN A 77 34.41 -19.81 1.29
N ASN A 78 34.64 -20.73 2.23
CA ASN A 78 35.80 -21.65 2.22
C ASN A 78 35.57 -22.89 1.38
N ARG A 79 34.36 -23.13 0.89
CA ARG A 79 33.96 -24.33 0.15
C ARG A 79 34.15 -25.61 0.95
N GLU A 80 33.79 -25.61 2.22
CA GLU A 80 33.96 -26.70 3.16
C GLU A 80 32.64 -27.46 3.43
N GLY A 81 32.68 -28.80 3.36
CA GLY A 81 31.54 -29.66 3.67
C GLY A 81 30.38 -29.55 2.67
N GLY A 82 29.17 -30.00 3.05
CA GLY A 82 27.98 -29.98 2.21
C GLY A 82 27.59 -28.55 1.79
N VAL A 83 27.53 -27.61 2.75
CA VAL A 83 27.26 -26.19 2.46
C VAL A 83 28.32 -25.59 1.53
N GLY A 84 29.60 -26.05 1.61
CA GLY A 84 30.67 -25.58 0.73
C GLY A 84 30.46 -26.02 -0.72
N THR A 85 30.03 -27.25 -0.95
CA THR A 85 29.72 -27.78 -2.29
C THR A 85 28.45 -27.12 -2.85
N GLU A 86 27.38 -27.05 -2.06
CA GLU A 86 26.15 -26.34 -2.43
C GLU A 86 26.40 -24.87 -2.77
N SER A 87 27.24 -24.21 -1.97
CA SER A 87 27.52 -22.78 -2.22
C SER A 87 28.27 -22.58 -3.54
N THR A 88 29.05 -23.55 -3.98
CA THR A 88 29.69 -23.55 -5.30
C THR A 88 28.64 -23.66 -6.41
N ILE A 89 27.69 -24.56 -6.26
CA ILE A 89 26.58 -24.75 -7.21
C ILE A 89 25.66 -23.52 -7.17
N ILE A 90 25.22 -23.13 -5.99
CA ILE A 90 24.36 -21.92 -5.81
C ILE A 90 25.06 -20.68 -6.38
N SER A 91 26.35 -20.49 -6.09
CA SER A 91 27.08 -19.33 -6.62
C SER A 91 27.17 -19.38 -8.14
N SER A 92 27.41 -20.56 -8.74
CA SER A 92 27.45 -20.70 -10.20
C SER A 92 26.11 -20.39 -10.85
N GLU A 93 25.00 -20.85 -10.28
CA GLU A 93 23.64 -20.57 -10.77
C GLU A 93 23.28 -19.10 -10.60
N ILE A 94 23.65 -18.47 -9.48
CA ILE A 94 23.45 -17.04 -9.24
C ILE A 94 24.25 -16.17 -10.24
N TYR A 95 25.48 -16.56 -10.57
CA TYR A 95 26.30 -15.83 -11.55
C TYR A 95 25.84 -16.04 -13.00
N LYS A 96 25.23 -17.18 -13.32
CA LYS A 96 24.65 -17.44 -14.65
C LYS A 96 23.43 -16.56 -14.89
N ASP A 97 22.60 -16.36 -13.86
CA ASP A 97 21.41 -15.53 -13.95
C ASP A 97 21.29 -14.59 -12.73
N VAL A 98 21.72 -13.35 -12.93
CA VAL A 98 21.65 -12.30 -11.89
C VAL A 98 20.19 -12.00 -11.48
N SER A 99 19.23 -12.27 -12.36
CA SER A 99 17.81 -12.09 -12.10
C SER A 99 17.15 -13.26 -11.38
N ALA A 100 17.86 -14.39 -11.19
CA ALA A 100 17.31 -15.58 -10.54
C ALA A 100 16.83 -15.28 -9.12
N THR A 101 15.55 -15.51 -8.88
CA THR A 101 14.88 -15.32 -7.58
C THR A 101 14.73 -16.63 -6.80
N LYS A 102 15.19 -17.76 -7.36
CA LYS A 102 15.13 -19.07 -6.71
C LYS A 102 15.87 -19.11 -5.36
N PHE A 103 17.02 -18.39 -5.26
CA PHE A 103 17.88 -18.42 -4.08
C PHE A 103 17.63 -17.19 -3.20
N ILE A 104 17.03 -17.39 -2.04
CA ILE A 104 16.64 -16.36 -1.10
C ILE A 104 17.59 -16.38 0.10
N PRO A 105 18.46 -15.36 0.27
CA PRO A 105 19.27 -15.25 1.48
C PRO A 105 18.40 -14.82 2.66
N VAL A 106 18.55 -15.56 3.77
CA VAL A 106 17.95 -15.26 5.07
C VAL A 106 19.07 -15.00 6.06
N ALA A 107 19.20 -13.79 6.56
CA ALA A 107 20.23 -13.43 7.52
C ALA A 107 19.78 -13.84 8.94
N MET A 108 20.49 -14.78 9.53
CA MET A 108 20.23 -15.30 10.88
C MET A 108 21.10 -14.62 11.94
N ASP A 109 22.11 -13.84 11.51
CA ASP A 109 23.10 -13.23 12.40
C ASP A 109 23.66 -11.94 11.82
N ILE A 110 24.25 -11.09 12.70
CA ILE A 110 24.92 -9.83 12.36
C ILE A 110 26.38 -9.90 12.83
N GLU A 111 27.30 -9.55 11.97
CA GLU A 111 28.71 -9.42 12.28
C GLU A 111 29.20 -8.03 11.85
N ASN A 112 29.80 -7.27 12.76
CA ASN A 112 30.28 -5.90 12.52
C ASN A 112 29.22 -4.93 11.94
N GLY A 113 27.96 -5.10 12.32
CA GLY A 113 26.85 -4.24 11.85
C GLY A 113 26.32 -4.61 10.46
N GLU A 114 26.82 -5.67 9.83
CA GLU A 114 26.33 -6.18 8.55
C GLU A 114 25.73 -7.58 8.71
N PHE A 115 24.79 -7.93 7.84
CA PHE A 115 24.24 -9.28 7.78
C PHE A 115 25.35 -10.31 7.47
N THR A 116 25.32 -11.41 8.19
CA THR A 116 26.29 -12.50 8.03
C THR A 116 25.91 -13.34 6.81
N LEU A 117 26.27 -12.86 5.61
CA LEU A 117 25.98 -13.51 4.33
C LEU A 117 27.25 -13.97 3.60
N PRO A 118 27.19 -15.09 2.84
CA PRO A 118 28.26 -15.48 1.93
C PRO A 118 28.57 -14.39 0.90
N GLN A 119 29.82 -14.33 0.43
CA GLN A 119 30.29 -13.29 -0.48
C GLN A 119 29.47 -13.22 -1.78
N PHE A 120 29.02 -14.36 -2.31
CA PHE A 120 28.28 -14.44 -3.57
C PHE A 120 26.84 -13.89 -3.50
N CYS A 121 26.29 -13.71 -2.29
CA CYS A 121 24.93 -13.18 -2.11
C CYS A 121 24.87 -11.86 -1.32
N LYS A 122 26.01 -11.26 -0.96
CA LYS A 122 26.08 -10.00 -0.21
C LYS A 122 25.33 -8.83 -0.88
N SER A 123 25.26 -8.79 -2.19
CA SER A 123 24.54 -7.73 -2.95
C SER A 123 23.04 -8.00 -3.12
N ARG A 124 22.55 -9.16 -2.67
CA ARG A 124 21.15 -9.52 -2.78
C ARG A 124 20.35 -8.99 -1.58
N ARG A 125 19.09 -8.68 -1.82
CA ARG A 125 18.17 -8.41 -0.72
C ARG A 125 17.99 -9.68 0.10
N ALA A 126 18.34 -9.62 1.38
CA ALA A 126 18.13 -10.69 2.34
C ALA A 126 16.88 -10.43 3.19
N ILE A 127 16.25 -11.51 3.64
CA ILE A 127 15.24 -11.44 4.69
C ILE A 127 15.95 -11.40 6.03
N ASN A 128 15.52 -10.50 6.91
CA ASN A 128 16.16 -10.30 8.21
C ASN A 128 15.48 -11.20 9.27
N MET A 129 16.22 -12.18 9.78
CA MET A 129 15.85 -13.02 10.91
C MET A 129 16.96 -13.03 11.97
N THR A 130 17.63 -11.90 12.17
CA THR A 130 18.74 -11.78 13.11
C THR A 130 18.31 -11.64 14.57
N ASN A 131 17.04 -11.32 14.80
CA ASN A 131 16.42 -11.25 16.12
C ASN A 131 15.46 -12.43 16.30
N GLU A 132 15.84 -13.38 17.15
CA GLU A 132 15.02 -14.58 17.43
C GLU A 132 13.66 -14.29 18.04
N ASP A 133 13.56 -13.20 18.83
CA ASP A 133 12.28 -12.76 19.39
C ASP A 133 11.24 -12.34 18.33
N ASN A 134 11.71 -12.06 17.12
CA ASN A 134 10.88 -11.59 15.99
C ASN A 134 10.83 -12.59 14.82
N ASP A 135 11.12 -13.88 15.07
CA ASP A 135 11.08 -14.91 14.01
C ASP A 135 9.73 -14.94 13.26
N TYR A 136 8.64 -14.63 13.95
CA TYR A 136 7.32 -14.54 13.33
C TYR A 136 7.28 -13.57 12.13
N GLU A 137 7.88 -12.39 12.27
CA GLU A 137 7.91 -11.39 11.18
C GLU A 137 8.71 -11.90 9.97
N GLY A 138 9.83 -12.55 10.23
CA GLY A 138 10.66 -13.17 9.17
C GLY A 138 9.97 -14.33 8.47
N ILE A 139 9.29 -15.19 9.23
CA ILE A 139 8.50 -16.31 8.69
C ILE A 139 7.35 -15.76 7.81
N GLU A 140 6.64 -14.74 8.30
CA GLU A 140 5.58 -14.10 7.52
C GLU A 140 6.12 -13.47 6.23
N GLU A 141 7.26 -12.77 6.27
CA GLU A 141 7.90 -12.21 5.07
C GLU A 141 8.26 -13.30 4.06
N ILE A 142 8.89 -14.41 4.51
CA ILE A 142 9.21 -15.57 3.68
C ILE A 142 7.92 -16.11 3.03
N ALA A 143 6.90 -16.39 3.84
CA ALA A 143 5.66 -16.98 3.38
C ALA A 143 4.93 -16.10 2.34
N ARG A 144 4.88 -14.79 2.57
CA ARG A 144 4.30 -13.83 1.65
C ARG A 144 5.02 -13.79 0.30
N TRP A 145 6.35 -13.80 0.30
CA TRP A 145 7.13 -13.83 -0.93
C TRP A 145 6.93 -15.14 -1.71
N ILE A 146 6.92 -16.28 -1.04
CA ILE A 146 6.73 -17.59 -1.66
C ILE A 146 5.32 -17.72 -2.26
N ASN A 147 4.31 -17.16 -1.58
CA ASN A 147 2.90 -17.23 -2.02
C ASN A 147 2.49 -16.06 -2.92
N ASP A 148 3.43 -15.27 -3.47
CA ASP A 148 3.17 -14.11 -4.34
C ASP A 148 2.24 -13.05 -3.71
N GLN A 149 2.33 -12.87 -2.36
CA GLN A 149 1.56 -11.90 -1.57
C GLN A 149 2.46 -10.93 -0.78
N PRO A 150 3.38 -10.20 -1.44
CA PRO A 150 4.30 -9.32 -0.75
C PRO A 150 3.54 -8.18 -0.02
N VAL A 151 4.08 -7.74 1.12
CA VAL A 151 3.51 -6.63 1.92
C VAL A 151 3.40 -5.36 1.09
N TYR A 152 4.41 -5.08 0.28
CA TYR A 152 4.44 -3.91 -0.59
C TYR A 152 4.18 -4.32 -2.03
N THR A 153 3.02 -3.98 -2.54
CA THR A 153 2.67 -4.20 -3.95
C THR A 153 2.83 -2.91 -4.74
N LYS A 154 3.40 -3.01 -5.94
CA LYS A 154 3.49 -1.85 -6.82
C LYS A 154 2.08 -1.44 -7.25
N PRO A 155 1.66 -0.17 -7.04
CA PRO A 155 0.36 0.28 -7.49
C PRO A 155 0.23 0.19 -9.02
N LYS A 156 -1.01 0.09 -9.49
CA LYS A 156 -1.28 0.10 -10.94
C LYS A 156 -0.79 1.40 -11.54
N LEU A 157 -0.21 1.30 -12.75
CA LEU A 157 0.23 2.48 -13.48
C LEU A 157 -0.98 3.37 -13.79
N GLY A 158 -0.90 4.63 -13.36
CA GLY A 158 -1.90 5.65 -13.71
C GLY A 158 -1.78 6.07 -15.19
N THR A 159 -2.81 6.75 -15.70
CA THR A 159 -2.74 7.41 -17.01
C THR A 159 -1.81 8.61 -16.93
N VAL A 160 -1.04 8.84 -18.00
CA VAL A 160 -0.19 10.03 -18.13
C VAL A 160 -1.08 11.28 -18.11
N PRO A 161 -0.89 12.23 -17.18
CA PRO A 161 -1.67 13.45 -17.16
C PRO A 161 -1.41 14.29 -18.42
N ASP A 162 -2.45 14.94 -18.93
CA ASP A 162 -2.26 16.02 -19.89
C ASP A 162 -1.83 17.28 -19.15
N TYR A 163 -0.54 17.59 -19.20
CA TYR A 163 0.04 18.75 -18.49
C TYR A 163 -0.36 20.10 -19.10
N ASN A 164 -1.04 20.12 -20.24
CA ASN A 164 -1.54 21.33 -20.89
C ASN A 164 -3.02 21.60 -20.58
N SER A 165 -3.73 20.66 -19.96
CA SER A 165 -5.12 20.82 -19.59
C SER A 165 -5.29 21.62 -18.28
N LYS A 166 -6.35 22.43 -18.18
CA LYS A 166 -6.68 23.17 -16.95
C LYS A 166 -6.90 22.23 -15.75
N SER A 167 -7.34 20.98 -15.96
CA SER A 167 -7.52 19.97 -14.91
C SER A 167 -6.22 19.54 -14.21
N THR A 168 -5.06 19.99 -14.70
CA THR A 168 -3.76 19.71 -14.09
C THR A 168 -3.45 20.58 -12.87
N SER A 169 -4.13 21.70 -12.68
CA SER A 169 -3.79 22.58 -11.55
C SER A 169 -4.25 21.96 -10.24
N ILE A 170 -5.48 21.43 -10.15
CA ILE A 170 -5.96 20.79 -8.91
C ILE A 170 -5.10 19.55 -8.53
N LYS A 171 -4.69 18.73 -9.52
CA LYS A 171 -3.81 17.57 -9.28
C LYS A 171 -2.44 17.97 -8.75
N LYS A 172 -1.89 19.09 -9.20
CA LYS A 172 -0.62 19.63 -8.69
C LYS A 172 -0.73 19.99 -7.21
N TYR A 173 -1.83 20.64 -6.81
CA TYR A 173 -2.05 21.00 -5.41
C TYR A 173 -2.40 19.80 -4.54
N GLU A 174 -3.16 18.81 -5.06
CA GLU A 174 -3.35 17.50 -4.44
C GLU A 174 -1.99 16.84 -4.10
N GLN A 175 -1.06 16.79 -5.06
CA GLN A 175 0.29 16.25 -4.84
C GLN A 175 1.09 17.05 -3.81
N LYS A 176 0.98 18.39 -3.82
CA LYS A 176 1.63 19.22 -2.80
C LYS A 176 1.16 18.84 -1.39
N VAL A 177 -0.14 18.61 -1.21
CA VAL A 177 -0.69 18.16 0.07
C VAL A 177 -0.09 16.82 0.49
N PHE A 178 -0.05 15.82 -0.39
CA PHE A 178 0.47 14.48 -0.07
C PHE A 178 1.99 14.46 0.20
N LEU A 179 2.73 15.39 -0.39
CA LEU A 179 4.17 15.53 -0.18
C LEU A 179 4.51 16.48 0.96
N SER A 180 3.51 17.01 1.65
CA SER A 180 3.70 17.97 2.73
C SER A 180 4.32 17.31 3.95
N LYS A 181 5.21 18.04 4.60
CA LYS A 181 5.61 17.74 5.97
C LYS A 181 4.63 18.39 6.94
N THR A 182 4.59 17.92 8.18
CA THR A 182 3.65 18.41 9.20
C THR A 182 3.62 19.94 9.32
N TYR A 183 4.79 20.60 9.23
CA TYR A 183 4.90 22.06 9.41
C TYR A 183 4.35 22.91 8.25
N ASN A 184 4.14 22.36 7.06
CA ASN A 184 3.63 23.09 5.89
C ASN A 184 2.35 22.47 5.29
N LEU A 185 1.75 21.51 5.98
CA LEU A 185 0.55 20.82 5.50
C LEU A 185 -0.65 21.78 5.50
N GLU A 186 -0.82 22.59 6.53
CA GLU A 186 -1.92 23.55 6.62
C GLU A 186 -1.88 24.58 5.50
N ASP A 187 -0.70 25.14 5.21
CA ASP A 187 -0.52 26.10 4.10
C ASP A 187 -0.85 25.46 2.75
N ASN A 188 -0.39 24.25 2.51
CA ASN A 188 -0.66 23.52 1.27
C ASN A 188 -2.13 23.10 1.13
N LEU A 189 -2.81 22.81 2.24
CA LEU A 189 -4.25 22.58 2.26
C LEU A 189 -5.02 23.86 1.94
N HIS A 190 -4.61 24.99 2.52
CA HIS A 190 -5.21 26.29 2.21
C HIS A 190 -5.08 26.62 0.72
N ASP A 191 -3.88 26.46 0.15
CA ASP A 191 -3.63 26.64 -1.28
C ASP A 191 -4.51 25.71 -2.14
N TYR A 192 -4.60 24.43 -1.75
CA TYR A 192 -5.42 23.44 -2.44
C TYR A 192 -6.90 23.87 -2.47
N TYR A 193 -7.46 24.25 -1.33
CA TYR A 193 -8.87 24.66 -1.27
C TYR A 193 -9.14 25.94 -2.04
N LYS A 194 -8.21 26.88 -2.04
CA LYS A 194 -8.32 28.10 -2.83
C LYS A 194 -8.36 27.82 -4.33
N VAL A 195 -7.53 26.91 -4.79
CA VAL A 195 -7.52 26.49 -6.21
C VAL A 195 -8.78 25.71 -6.55
N LEU A 196 -9.20 24.78 -5.67
CA LEU A 196 -10.45 24.03 -5.83
C LEU A 196 -11.65 24.97 -6.00
N GLU A 197 -11.78 25.98 -5.10
CA GLU A 197 -12.82 26.99 -5.15
C GLU A 197 -12.77 27.77 -6.47
N THR A 198 -11.61 28.30 -6.85
CA THR A 198 -11.43 29.08 -8.07
C THR A 198 -11.80 28.30 -9.32
N GLU A 199 -11.31 27.05 -9.44
CA GLU A 199 -11.58 26.22 -10.62
C GLU A 199 -13.04 25.77 -10.70
N LEU A 200 -13.69 25.48 -9.56
CA LEU A 200 -15.12 25.16 -9.54
C LEU A 200 -15.98 26.36 -9.98
N LEU A 201 -15.58 27.58 -9.60
CA LEU A 201 -16.27 28.79 -10.01
C LEU A 201 -16.06 29.10 -11.50
N GLU A 202 -14.90 28.77 -12.05
CA GLU A 202 -14.59 28.93 -13.48
C GLU A 202 -15.28 27.89 -14.39
N LEU A 203 -15.77 26.78 -13.82
CA LEU A 203 -16.47 25.72 -14.58
C LEU A 203 -17.91 26.11 -14.95
N GLU A 204 -18.49 27.09 -14.26
CA GLU A 204 -19.87 27.51 -14.47
C GLU A 204 -19.99 28.21 -15.82
N ASP A 205 -20.80 27.66 -16.70
CA ASP A 205 -21.27 28.31 -17.93
C ASP A 205 -22.65 28.93 -17.67
N GLU A 206 -23.01 30.02 -18.38
CA GLU A 206 -24.26 30.76 -18.22
C GLU A 206 -25.54 29.96 -18.57
N GLN A 207 -25.45 28.66 -18.75
CA GLN A 207 -26.57 27.81 -19.16
C GLN A 207 -27.33 27.24 -17.97
N ASP A 208 -28.65 27.36 -17.99
CA ASP A 208 -29.57 26.90 -16.93
C ASP A 208 -29.73 25.36 -16.84
N GLU A 209 -29.24 24.59 -17.81
CA GLU A 209 -29.36 23.12 -17.85
C GLU A 209 -28.01 22.45 -17.85
N VAL A 210 -27.82 21.52 -16.92
CA VAL A 210 -26.61 20.72 -16.81
C VAL A 210 -26.75 19.44 -17.61
N SER A 211 -25.94 19.29 -18.63
CA SER A 211 -25.81 18.05 -19.42
C SER A 211 -24.95 16.98 -18.73
N ASP A 212 -25.05 15.72 -19.17
CA ASP A 212 -24.17 14.63 -18.69
C ASP A 212 -22.68 14.97 -18.86
N GLN A 213 -22.33 15.68 -19.92
CA GLN A 213 -20.95 16.10 -20.17
C GLN A 213 -20.45 17.14 -19.16
N GLU A 214 -21.32 18.02 -18.70
CA GLU A 214 -20.99 19.02 -17.69
C GLU A 214 -20.86 18.39 -16.30
N ILE A 215 -21.72 17.42 -15.98
CA ILE A 215 -21.55 16.63 -14.74
C ILE A 215 -20.18 15.94 -14.70
N LEU A 216 -19.70 15.42 -15.83
CA LEU A 216 -18.37 14.81 -15.92
C LEU A 216 -17.23 15.80 -15.69
N LYS A 217 -17.43 17.12 -15.88
CA LYS A 217 -16.41 18.14 -15.59
C LYS A 217 -16.10 18.24 -14.10
N ILE A 218 -17.06 17.99 -13.19
CA ILE A 218 -16.82 18.06 -11.74
C ILE A 218 -16.20 16.78 -11.15
N LYS A 219 -16.26 15.68 -11.87
CA LYS A 219 -15.75 14.39 -11.39
C LYS A 219 -14.28 14.44 -10.92
N PRO A 220 -13.33 15.04 -11.66
CA PRO A 220 -11.93 15.13 -11.21
C PRO A 220 -11.77 15.87 -9.88
N TYR A 221 -12.62 16.85 -9.61
CA TYR A 221 -12.58 17.64 -8.37
C TYR A 221 -13.15 16.86 -7.19
N ILE A 222 -14.22 16.09 -7.40
CA ILE A 222 -14.77 15.17 -6.39
C ILE A 222 -13.74 14.10 -6.03
N GLU A 223 -13.10 13.48 -7.02
CA GLU A 223 -12.06 12.48 -6.81
C GLU A 223 -10.85 13.05 -6.06
N SER A 224 -10.42 14.27 -6.42
CA SER A 224 -9.31 14.96 -5.74
C SER A 224 -9.68 15.30 -4.30
N PHE A 225 -10.87 15.87 -4.09
CA PHE A 225 -11.38 16.18 -2.75
C PHE A 225 -11.43 14.93 -1.85
N ARG A 226 -11.97 13.84 -2.36
CA ARG A 226 -12.04 12.55 -1.65
C ARG A 226 -10.66 12.08 -1.19
N LYS A 227 -9.66 12.14 -2.06
CA LYS A 227 -8.29 11.70 -1.75
C LYS A 227 -7.63 12.59 -0.71
N VAL A 228 -7.70 13.91 -0.89
CA VAL A 228 -7.14 14.89 0.06
C VAL A 228 -7.81 14.76 1.41
N PHE A 229 -9.14 14.64 1.43
CA PHE A 229 -9.88 14.44 2.67
C PHE A 229 -9.51 13.13 3.37
N SER A 230 -9.44 12.02 2.61
CA SER A 230 -8.99 10.73 3.15
C SER A 230 -7.59 10.81 3.77
N TYR A 231 -6.67 11.56 3.14
CA TYR A 231 -5.32 11.79 3.64
C TYR A 231 -5.31 12.61 4.94
N ILE A 232 -6.10 13.70 5.01
CA ILE A 232 -6.15 14.55 6.21
C ILE A 232 -6.61 13.77 7.44
N LEU A 233 -7.55 12.85 7.29
CA LEU A 233 -8.03 11.99 8.39
C LEU A 233 -6.93 11.09 8.99
N ASP A 234 -5.83 10.88 8.28
CA ASP A 234 -4.67 10.12 8.76
C ASP A 234 -3.59 11.03 9.38
N THR A 235 -3.86 12.32 9.51
CA THR A 235 -2.97 13.32 10.10
C THR A 235 -3.48 13.82 11.45
N GLU A 236 -2.64 14.55 12.18
CA GLU A 236 -3.01 15.18 13.47
C GLU A 236 -3.80 16.48 13.33
N ILE A 237 -4.15 16.90 12.10
CA ILE A 237 -4.89 18.14 11.84
C ILE A 237 -6.35 17.97 12.27
N ASP A 238 -6.92 19.01 12.85
CA ASP A 238 -8.38 19.11 13.06
C ASP A 238 -9.12 19.17 11.71
N SER A 239 -9.36 18.00 11.15
CA SER A 239 -10.04 17.83 9.87
C SER A 239 -11.46 18.42 9.87
N THR A 240 -12.13 18.45 11.02
CA THR A 240 -13.51 18.96 11.16
C THR A 240 -13.57 20.45 10.84
N SER A 241 -12.70 21.25 11.46
CA SER A 241 -12.66 22.71 11.24
C SER A 241 -12.35 23.06 9.79
N TYR A 242 -11.42 22.36 9.15
CA TYR A 242 -11.08 22.57 7.73
C TYR A 242 -12.25 22.25 6.80
N ILE A 243 -12.96 21.16 7.05
CA ILE A 243 -14.11 20.76 6.25
C ILE A 243 -15.24 21.78 6.37
N LEU A 244 -15.54 22.19 7.60
CA LEU A 244 -16.60 23.19 7.83
C LEU A 244 -16.28 24.53 7.18
N ASP A 245 -15.05 24.99 7.22
CA ASP A 245 -14.61 26.23 6.57
C ASP A 245 -14.80 26.15 5.05
N ILE A 246 -14.31 25.07 4.40
CA ILE A 246 -14.44 24.93 2.95
C ILE A 246 -15.90 24.86 2.50
N TYR A 247 -16.76 24.07 3.20
CA TYR A 247 -18.16 24.00 2.84
C TYR A 247 -18.89 25.33 3.05
N ASN A 248 -18.62 26.07 4.11
CA ASN A 248 -19.21 27.40 4.34
C ASN A 248 -18.78 28.41 3.26
N ARG A 249 -17.52 28.38 2.83
CA ARG A 249 -17.02 29.24 1.74
C ARG A 249 -17.66 28.89 0.40
N LEU A 250 -17.73 27.62 0.05
CA LEU A 250 -18.37 27.17 -1.19
C LEU A 250 -19.87 27.42 -1.18
N LEU A 251 -20.56 27.22 -0.06
CA LEU A 251 -21.97 27.57 0.09
C LEU A 251 -22.23 29.07 -0.12
N LYS A 252 -21.40 29.92 0.46
CA LYS A 252 -21.49 31.36 0.27
C LYS A 252 -21.36 31.76 -1.21
N ASN A 253 -20.49 31.11 -1.94
CA ASN A 253 -20.36 31.33 -3.39
C ASN A 253 -21.57 30.78 -4.16
N ALA A 254 -22.20 29.70 -3.67
CA ALA A 254 -23.41 29.16 -4.27
C ALA A 254 -24.68 30.01 -3.99
N GLU A 255 -24.63 30.95 -3.02
CA GLU A 255 -25.75 31.88 -2.72
C GLU A 255 -25.99 32.92 -3.81
N ASN A 256 -24.91 33.39 -4.43
CA ASN A 256 -24.94 34.61 -5.21
C ASN A 256 -25.73 34.52 -6.53
N GLU A 257 -26.18 33.29 -6.94
CA GLU A 257 -27.04 33.19 -8.12
C GLU A 257 -27.78 31.86 -8.22
N TYR A 258 -28.99 31.89 -8.78
CA TYR A 258 -29.72 30.70 -9.28
C TYR A 258 -28.93 29.90 -10.34
N SER A 259 -27.75 30.38 -10.75
CA SER A 259 -26.95 29.96 -11.91
C SER A 259 -25.65 29.20 -11.61
N ARG A 260 -25.52 28.50 -10.45
CA ARG A 260 -24.33 27.70 -10.17
C ARG A 260 -24.64 26.21 -9.92
N PRO A 261 -25.16 25.52 -10.93
CA PRO A 261 -25.60 24.14 -10.77
C PRO A 261 -24.43 23.16 -10.55
N LEU A 262 -23.28 23.37 -11.18
CA LEU A 262 -22.12 22.48 -11.04
C LEU A 262 -21.50 22.57 -9.63
N LEU A 263 -21.41 23.77 -9.06
CA LEU A 263 -20.94 23.96 -7.69
C LEU A 263 -21.87 23.27 -6.69
N ARG A 264 -23.19 23.34 -6.89
CA ARG A 264 -24.17 22.65 -6.04
C ARG A 264 -24.07 21.14 -6.17
N LEU A 265 -23.84 20.62 -7.37
CA LEU A 265 -23.58 19.20 -7.60
C LEU A 265 -22.28 18.75 -6.92
N PHE A 266 -21.22 19.55 -7.02
CA PHE A 266 -19.97 19.27 -6.31
C PHE A 266 -20.20 19.22 -4.79
N LEU A 267 -20.89 20.19 -4.21
CA LEU A 267 -21.20 20.21 -2.77
C LEU A 267 -21.96 18.96 -2.34
N TYR A 268 -22.94 18.54 -3.13
CA TYR A 268 -23.72 17.35 -2.83
C TYR A 268 -22.86 16.07 -2.89
N PHE A 269 -22.17 15.84 -4.00
CA PHE A 269 -21.39 14.60 -4.18
C PHE A 269 -20.17 14.54 -3.26
N SER A 270 -19.45 15.63 -3.07
CA SER A 270 -18.31 15.68 -2.15
C SER A 270 -18.75 15.41 -0.72
N TYR A 271 -19.96 15.85 -0.35
CA TYR A 271 -20.52 15.56 0.97
C TYR A 271 -20.89 14.10 1.14
N LEU A 272 -21.48 13.46 0.14
CA LEU A 272 -21.76 12.00 0.17
C LEU A 272 -20.46 11.18 0.31
N GLU A 273 -19.43 11.53 -0.47
CA GLU A 273 -18.10 10.90 -0.36
C GLU A 273 -17.51 11.08 1.05
N LEU A 274 -17.63 12.26 1.62
CA LEU A 274 -17.20 12.55 2.99
C LEU A 274 -17.87 11.63 4.01
N VAL A 275 -19.21 11.53 3.94
CA VAL A 275 -19.99 10.67 4.83
C VAL A 275 -19.58 9.20 4.69
N LEU A 276 -19.43 8.71 3.45
CA LEU A 276 -19.01 7.34 3.18
C LEU A 276 -17.62 7.03 3.74
N ILE A 277 -16.66 7.94 3.59
CA ILE A 277 -15.31 7.78 4.14
C ILE A 277 -15.35 7.71 5.67
N LEU A 278 -16.08 8.62 6.31
CA LEU A 278 -16.17 8.64 7.78
C LEU A 278 -16.84 7.38 8.35
N ILE A 279 -17.89 6.88 7.69
CA ILE A 279 -18.53 5.62 8.06
C ILE A 279 -17.55 4.44 7.86
N SER A 280 -16.87 4.36 6.73
CA SER A 280 -15.94 3.27 6.42
C SER A 280 -14.76 3.19 7.40
N ARG A 281 -14.36 4.34 7.97
CA ARG A 281 -13.30 4.44 8.98
C ARG A 281 -13.81 4.37 10.42
N ASN A 282 -15.10 4.16 10.63
CA ASN A 282 -15.76 4.19 11.94
C ASN A 282 -15.49 5.50 12.72
N ASN A 283 -15.28 6.62 11.99
CA ASN A 283 -15.04 7.94 12.61
C ASN A 283 -16.37 8.66 12.88
N ILE A 284 -17.12 8.11 13.84
CA ILE A 284 -18.47 8.56 14.18
C ILE A 284 -18.47 9.94 14.84
N GLU A 285 -17.42 10.29 15.58
CA GLU A 285 -17.29 11.59 16.23
C GLU A 285 -17.19 12.73 15.23
N THR A 286 -16.28 12.65 14.26
CA THR A 286 -16.18 13.65 13.20
C THR A 286 -17.44 13.72 12.37
N LEU A 287 -18.06 12.58 12.05
CA LEU A 287 -19.34 12.52 11.33
C LEU A 287 -20.44 13.25 12.08
N LYS A 288 -20.57 12.99 13.38
CA LYS A 288 -21.54 13.66 14.25
C LYS A 288 -21.32 15.17 14.28
N ASN A 289 -20.07 15.60 14.44
CA ASN A 289 -19.72 17.01 14.46
C ASN A 289 -20.08 17.71 13.15
N ILE A 290 -19.82 17.10 12.00
CA ILE A 290 -20.17 17.64 10.69
C ILE A 290 -21.69 17.71 10.48
N ILE A 291 -22.44 16.67 10.87
CA ILE A 291 -23.90 16.62 10.71
C ILE A 291 -24.59 17.64 11.62
N LEU A 292 -24.10 17.82 12.85
CA LEU A 292 -24.69 18.74 13.83
C LEU A 292 -24.22 20.18 13.68
N SER A 293 -23.21 20.43 12.82
CA SER A 293 -22.70 21.78 12.59
C SER A 293 -23.72 22.65 11.87
N GLU A 294 -23.64 23.94 12.15
CA GLU A 294 -24.44 24.94 11.48
C GLU A 294 -23.71 25.46 10.24
N TYR A 295 -24.40 25.43 9.12
CA TYR A 295 -23.92 25.97 7.84
C TYR A 295 -24.62 27.30 7.55
N ILE A 296 -23.86 28.24 6.99
CA ILE A 296 -24.40 29.55 6.65
C ILE A 296 -24.78 29.58 5.17
N PHE A 297 -26.05 29.75 4.87
CA PHE A 297 -26.57 29.85 3.52
C PHE A 297 -27.69 30.90 3.48
N TYR A 298 -27.65 31.86 2.54
CA TYR A 298 -28.53 33.04 2.48
C TYR A 298 -28.62 33.80 3.83
N ASN A 299 -27.49 34.06 4.47
CA ASN A 299 -27.41 34.70 5.78
C ASN A 299 -28.28 34.03 6.88
N ARG A 300 -28.67 32.79 6.69
CA ARG A 300 -29.42 31.98 7.66
C ARG A 300 -28.59 30.75 8.04
N LYS A 301 -28.76 30.31 9.26
CA LYS A 301 -28.14 29.08 9.76
C LYS A 301 -28.99 27.89 9.37
N PHE A 302 -28.38 26.93 8.75
CA PHE A 302 -28.98 25.64 8.38
C PHE A 302 -28.18 24.50 8.95
N SER A 303 -28.86 23.42 9.29
CA SER A 303 -28.21 22.13 9.59
C SER A 303 -27.88 21.40 8.30
N PHE A 304 -27.31 20.24 8.45
CA PHE A 304 -26.96 19.26 7.42
C PHE A 304 -27.87 19.20 6.17
N GLY A 305 -29.18 19.43 6.33
CA GLY A 305 -30.15 19.40 5.23
C GLY A 305 -29.83 20.28 4.02
N VAL A 306 -29.01 21.33 4.20
CA VAL A 306 -28.58 22.21 3.10
C VAL A 306 -27.61 21.51 2.15
N LEU A 307 -26.68 20.72 2.70
CA LEU A 307 -25.70 19.98 1.91
C LEU A 307 -26.28 18.71 1.29
N SER A 308 -27.28 18.11 1.95
CA SER A 308 -27.98 16.91 1.47
C SER A 308 -29.16 17.23 0.54
N SER A 309 -29.59 18.50 0.44
CA SER A 309 -30.69 18.89 -0.43
C SER A 309 -30.22 19.04 -1.87
N PHE A 310 -30.52 18.03 -2.66
CA PHE A 310 -30.30 18.10 -4.11
C PHE A 310 -31.31 19.05 -4.76
N PRO A 311 -30.90 19.91 -5.68
CA PRO A 311 -31.85 20.75 -6.40
C PRO A 311 -32.91 19.90 -7.09
N ARG A 312 -34.20 20.09 -6.78
CA ARG A 312 -35.32 19.28 -7.32
C ARG A 312 -35.29 19.12 -8.84
N LYS A 313 -34.79 20.14 -9.55
CA LYS A 313 -34.62 20.16 -11.01
C LYS A 313 -33.79 19.00 -11.55
N TYR A 314 -32.84 18.46 -10.75
CA TYR A 314 -31.93 17.37 -11.17
C TYR A 314 -32.28 16.00 -10.61
N GLN A 315 -33.29 15.89 -9.71
CA GLN A 315 -33.70 14.60 -9.12
C GLN A 315 -34.24 13.61 -10.18
N GLU A 316 -34.69 14.11 -11.32
CA GLU A 316 -35.21 13.31 -12.42
C GLU A 316 -34.16 13.01 -13.51
N HIS A 317 -32.92 13.51 -13.38
CA HIS A 317 -31.90 13.32 -14.40
C HIS A 317 -31.49 11.83 -14.51
N PRO A 318 -31.53 11.23 -15.72
CA PRO A 318 -31.29 9.77 -15.91
C PRO A 318 -29.94 9.30 -15.39
N PHE A 319 -28.91 10.12 -15.43
CA PHE A 319 -27.56 9.82 -14.94
C PHE A 319 -27.56 9.67 -13.41
N LEU A 320 -28.29 10.49 -12.70
CA LEU A 320 -28.36 10.50 -11.23
C LEU A 320 -29.20 9.35 -10.69
N ARG A 321 -30.27 8.96 -11.41
CA ARG A 321 -31.03 7.74 -11.09
C ARG A 321 -30.19 6.46 -11.16
N ARG A 322 -29.11 6.44 -11.95
CA ARG A 322 -28.17 5.30 -12.02
C ARG A 322 -27.14 5.27 -10.89
N MET A 323 -26.89 6.40 -10.23
CA MET A 323 -25.97 6.47 -9.10
C MET A 323 -26.63 6.11 -7.75
N ASP A 324 -27.96 6.18 -7.67
CA ASP A 324 -28.72 5.73 -6.48
C ASP A 324 -28.77 4.19 -6.29
N ILE A 325 -28.06 3.44 -7.15
CA ILE A 325 -28.05 1.95 -7.14
C ILE A 325 -26.63 1.41 -6.76
N MET A 326 -25.68 2.23 -6.37
CA MET A 326 -24.41 1.76 -5.82
C MET A 326 -24.23 2.25 -4.38
#